data_22759c1a46d1bae09ba1ca690cc83e8b
#
_entry.id   22759c1a46d1bae09ba1ca690cc83e8b
#
_cell.length_a   1.000
_cell.length_b   1.000
_cell.length_c   1.000
_cell.angle_alpha   90.00
_cell.angle_beta   90.00
_cell.angle_gamma   90.00
#
_symmetry.space_group_name_H-M   'P 1'
#
loop_
_entity.id
_entity.type
_entity.pdbx_description
1 polymer ?
#
loop_
_entity_poly.entity_id
_entity_poly.type
_entity_poly.pdbx_seq_one_letter_code
_entity_poly.pdbx_strand_id
1 'polypeptide(L)'
;MIGKVIYGRLSTDVAVTGVCGLRIFPDIAPQNVTYPFCVYTIINSVPVDFKDGQSNLEEVNFQVDVYTNNYDTTQSLSNSIRNRLDRFVGTVNDVSVQTIKYMSSDSQAYNADLNVYWMSIDFMARMKR
;
A
#
# COMPACT_ATOMS: atom_id res chain seq x y z
N MET A 1 3.76 3.09 13.42
CA MET A 1 3.46 1.94 12.56
C MET A 1 3.26 2.41 11.13
N ILE A 2 3.82 1.68 10.19
CA ILE A 2 3.76 2.04 8.77
C ILE A 2 2.32 2.07 8.23
N GLY A 3 1.41 1.32 8.83
CA GLY A 3 0.01 1.32 8.42
C GLY A 3 -0.63 2.70 8.45
N LYS A 4 -0.27 3.53 9.43
CA LYS A 4 -0.77 4.91 9.50
C LYS A 4 -0.26 5.75 8.33
N VAL A 5 0.96 5.50 7.88
CA VAL A 5 1.54 6.19 6.73
C VAL A 5 0.82 5.76 5.45
N ILE A 6 0.63 4.46 5.27
CA ILE A 6 -0.04 3.92 4.08
C ILE A 6 -1.45 4.51 3.96
N TYR A 7 -2.24 4.40 5.01
CA TYR A 7 -3.60 4.94 5.02
C TYR A 7 -3.60 6.45 4.84
N GLY A 8 -2.73 7.16 5.56
CA GLY A 8 -2.67 8.61 5.46
C GLY A 8 -2.31 9.12 4.09
N ARG A 9 -1.38 8.45 3.41
CA ARG A 9 -0.97 8.84 2.06
C ARG A 9 -2.06 8.55 1.03
N LEU A 10 -2.69 7.37 1.13
CA LEU A 10 -3.69 6.95 0.15
C LEU A 10 -5.02 7.67 0.35
N SER A 11 -5.44 7.88 1.59
CA SER A 11 -6.72 8.52 1.88
C SER A 11 -6.76 10.02 1.59
N THR A 12 -5.60 10.64 1.41
CA THR A 12 -5.50 12.07 1.10
C THR A 12 -5.17 12.36 -0.36
N ASP A 13 -5.07 11.35 -1.19
CA ASP A 13 -4.79 11.51 -2.62
C ASP A 13 -6.08 11.41 -3.44
N VAL A 14 -6.42 12.48 -4.15
CA VAL A 14 -7.63 12.54 -4.97
C VAL A 14 -7.63 11.48 -6.08
N ALA A 15 -6.47 11.17 -6.65
CA ALA A 15 -6.37 10.14 -7.68
C ALA A 15 -6.75 8.74 -7.15
N VAL A 16 -6.51 8.49 -5.87
CA VAL A 16 -6.89 7.23 -5.21
C VAL A 16 -8.33 7.29 -4.71
N THR A 17 -8.68 8.33 -3.95
CA THR A 17 -10.01 8.45 -3.35
C THR A 17 -11.10 8.73 -4.37
N GLY A 18 -10.76 9.33 -5.49
CA GLY A 18 -11.70 9.52 -6.59
C GLY A 18 -12.18 8.20 -7.21
N VAL A 19 -11.44 7.12 -7.01
CA VAL A 19 -11.78 5.79 -7.53
C VAL A 19 -12.37 4.91 -6.44
N CYS A 20 -11.69 4.78 -5.30
CA CYS A 20 -12.12 3.84 -4.24
C CYS A 20 -12.68 4.53 -2.99
N GLY A 21 -12.74 5.87 -2.96
CA GLY A 21 -13.17 6.59 -1.77
C GLY A 21 -12.22 6.30 -0.61
N LEU A 22 -12.78 6.08 0.57
CA LEU A 22 -12.02 5.70 1.76
C LEU A 22 -12.04 4.19 2.00
N ARG A 23 -12.36 3.39 1.00
CA ARG A 23 -12.35 1.92 1.10
C ARG A 23 -10.94 1.39 0.99
N ILE A 24 -10.15 1.67 2.01
CA ILE A 24 -8.73 1.30 2.15
C ILE A 24 -8.61 0.61 3.51
N PHE A 25 -8.39 -0.71 3.50
CA PHE A 25 -8.50 -1.52 4.69
C PHE A 25 -7.19 -2.20 5.06
N PRO A 26 -6.89 -2.34 6.36
CA PRO A 26 -5.75 -3.15 6.80
C PRO A 26 -6.10 -4.64 6.82
N ASP A 27 -5.23 -5.46 6.28
CA ASP A 27 -5.26 -6.92 6.29
C ASP A 27 -6.45 -7.57 5.60
N ILE A 28 -7.66 -7.18 5.92
CA ILE A 28 -8.87 -7.81 5.39
C ILE A 28 -9.97 -6.77 5.20
N ALA A 29 -10.70 -6.88 4.09
CA ALA A 29 -11.84 -6.03 3.83
C ALA A 29 -13.09 -6.56 4.54
N PRO A 30 -14.03 -5.67 4.94
CA PRO A 30 -15.31 -6.10 5.50
C PRO A 30 -16.11 -6.93 4.48
N GLN A 31 -17.02 -7.79 4.99
CA GLN A 31 -17.95 -8.49 4.12
C GLN A 31 -18.84 -7.49 3.38
N ASN A 32 -19.21 -7.85 2.15
CA ASN A 32 -20.09 -7.03 1.31
C ASN A 32 -19.52 -5.64 0.99
N VAL A 33 -18.19 -5.52 0.95
CA VAL A 33 -17.53 -4.27 0.59
C VAL A 33 -17.85 -3.92 -0.86
N THR A 34 -18.01 -2.61 -1.12
CA THR A 34 -18.25 -2.11 -2.47
C THR A 34 -16.94 -1.99 -3.23
N TYR A 35 -16.94 -2.45 -4.48
CA TYR A 35 -15.79 -2.28 -5.37
C TYR A 35 -15.79 -0.87 -5.99
N PRO A 36 -14.65 -0.28 -6.31
CA PRO A 36 -13.31 -0.79 -6.02
C PRO A 36 -12.89 -0.51 -4.58
N PHE A 37 -11.96 -1.32 -4.08
CA PHE A 37 -11.35 -1.09 -2.77
C PHE A 37 -9.91 -1.61 -2.79
N CYS A 38 -9.13 -1.24 -1.77
CA CYS A 38 -7.79 -1.77 -1.61
C CYS A 38 -7.54 -2.22 -0.18
N VAL A 39 -6.60 -3.16 -0.05
CA VAL A 39 -6.20 -3.75 1.23
C VAL A 39 -4.68 -3.65 1.31
N TYR A 40 -4.18 -3.13 2.43
CA TYR A 40 -2.73 -3.11 2.65
C TYR A 40 -2.38 -4.10 3.77
N THR A 41 -1.29 -4.82 3.56
CA THR A 41 -0.82 -5.86 4.49
C THR A 41 0.66 -5.69 4.75
N ILE A 42 1.05 -5.68 6.00
CA ILE A 42 2.47 -5.65 6.40
C ILE A 42 2.98 -7.09 6.35
N ILE A 43 3.96 -7.34 5.48
CA ILE A 43 4.51 -8.67 5.27
C ILE A 43 5.52 -9.01 6.36
N ASN A 44 6.50 -8.13 6.57
CA ASN A 44 7.46 -8.29 7.65
C ASN A 44 8.07 -6.94 8.03
N SER A 45 8.78 -6.95 9.14
CA SER A 45 9.47 -5.78 9.66
C SER A 45 10.80 -6.24 10.24
N VAL A 46 11.89 -5.63 9.80
CA VAL A 46 13.25 -6.01 10.19
C VAL A 46 14.00 -4.77 10.67
N PRO A 47 14.61 -4.82 11.87
CA PRO A 47 15.42 -3.69 12.31
C PRO A 47 16.64 -3.53 11.43
N VAL A 48 17.05 -2.27 11.20
CA VAL A 48 18.27 -1.95 10.48
C VAL A 48 19.36 -1.67 11.49
N ASP A 49 20.39 -2.50 11.50
CA ASP A 49 21.52 -2.32 12.41
C ASP A 49 22.73 -1.84 11.63
N PHE A 50 23.48 -0.92 12.24
CA PHE A 50 24.76 -0.48 11.72
C PHE A 50 25.88 -1.37 12.26
N LYS A 51 27.02 -1.35 11.58
CA LYS A 51 28.21 -2.08 11.95
C LYS A 51 28.64 -1.81 13.40
N ASP A 52 28.44 -0.58 13.85
CA ASP A 52 28.88 -0.12 15.18
C ASP A 52 27.75 -0.06 16.20
N GLY A 53 26.59 -0.66 15.91
CA GLY A 53 25.48 -0.70 16.86
C GLY A 53 24.12 -0.67 16.21
N GLN A 54 23.10 -0.51 17.04
CA GLN A 54 21.72 -0.47 16.61
C GLN A 54 21.34 0.92 16.10
N SER A 55 20.53 0.96 15.07
CA SER A 55 19.88 2.21 14.62
C SER A 55 18.45 2.25 15.11
N ASN A 56 17.81 3.43 14.98
CA ASN A 56 16.38 3.59 15.22
C ASN A 56 15.55 3.27 13.98
N LEU A 57 16.18 2.69 12.95
CA LEU A 57 15.54 2.45 11.67
C LEU A 57 15.00 1.03 11.59
N GLU A 58 13.93 0.90 10.84
CA GLU A 58 13.26 -0.37 10.59
C GLU A 58 12.90 -0.43 9.11
N GLU A 59 13.15 -1.58 8.49
CA GLU A 59 12.70 -1.87 7.13
C GLU A 59 11.41 -2.68 7.20
N VAL A 60 10.36 -2.16 6.56
CA VAL A 60 9.06 -2.80 6.54
C VAL A 60 8.70 -3.12 5.11
N ASN A 61 8.43 -4.40 4.85
CA ASN A 61 7.90 -4.82 3.56
C ASN A 61 6.38 -4.91 3.67
N PHE A 62 5.69 -4.25 2.76
CA PHE A 62 4.23 -4.27 2.76
C PHE A 62 3.70 -4.40 1.34
N GLN A 63 2.46 -4.78 1.25
CA GLN A 63 1.78 -5.05 -0.01
C GLN A 63 0.45 -4.31 -0.02
N VAL A 64 0.11 -3.73 -1.16
CA VAL A 64 -1.21 -3.14 -1.38
C VAL A 64 -1.91 -3.93 -2.48
N ASP A 65 -3.06 -4.49 -2.15
CA ASP A 65 -3.89 -5.24 -3.09
C ASP A 65 -5.06 -4.38 -3.54
N VAL A 66 -5.32 -4.38 -4.84
CA VAL A 66 -6.39 -3.61 -5.46
C VAL A 66 -7.43 -4.58 -6.01
N TYR A 67 -8.70 -4.36 -5.68
CA TYR A 67 -9.82 -5.19 -6.12
C TYR A 67 -10.84 -4.32 -6.84
N THR A 68 -11.15 -4.64 -8.09
CA THR A 68 -12.14 -3.90 -8.88
C THR A 68 -12.97 -4.84 -9.74
N ASN A 69 -14.03 -4.29 -10.36
CA ASN A 69 -14.84 -5.01 -11.33
C ASN A 69 -14.48 -4.65 -12.78
N ASN A 70 -13.41 -3.88 -12.98
CA ASN A 70 -13.05 -3.36 -14.30
C ASN A 70 -11.54 -3.41 -14.48
N TYR A 71 -11.09 -3.94 -15.63
CA TYR A 71 -9.67 -4.07 -15.94
C TYR A 71 -8.95 -2.72 -15.91
N ASP A 72 -9.49 -1.73 -16.62
CA ASP A 72 -8.85 -0.42 -16.72
C ASP A 72 -8.78 0.28 -15.37
N THR A 73 -9.80 0.13 -14.55
CA THR A 73 -9.83 0.68 -13.20
C THR A 73 -8.76 0.07 -12.33
N THR A 74 -8.52 -1.24 -12.45
CA THR A 74 -7.46 -1.93 -11.70
C THR A 74 -6.09 -1.36 -12.06
N GLN A 75 -5.81 -1.20 -13.36
CA GLN A 75 -4.55 -0.65 -13.82
C GLN A 75 -4.37 0.79 -13.37
N SER A 76 -5.39 1.61 -13.52
CA SER A 76 -5.36 3.01 -13.19
C SER A 76 -5.17 3.25 -11.70
N LEU A 77 -5.91 2.53 -10.86
CA LEU A 77 -5.82 2.64 -9.41
C LEU A 77 -4.46 2.15 -8.91
N SER A 78 -3.97 1.03 -9.45
CA SER A 78 -2.65 0.50 -9.09
C SER A 78 -1.55 1.50 -9.41
N ASN A 79 -1.62 2.15 -10.56
CA ASN A 79 -0.65 3.16 -10.96
C ASN A 79 -0.69 4.38 -10.05
N SER A 80 -1.88 4.83 -9.67
CA SER A 80 -2.07 5.95 -8.74
C SER A 80 -1.50 5.64 -7.36
N ILE A 81 -1.71 4.43 -6.86
CA ILE A 81 -1.17 3.98 -5.58
C ILE A 81 0.36 3.95 -5.64
N ARG A 82 0.92 3.38 -6.70
CA ARG A 82 2.37 3.35 -6.90
C ARG A 82 2.95 4.76 -6.90
N ASN A 83 2.37 5.68 -7.68
CA ASN A 83 2.86 7.05 -7.76
C ASN A 83 2.79 7.78 -6.43
N ARG A 84 1.77 7.47 -5.62
CA ARG A 84 1.59 8.13 -4.33
C ARG A 84 2.58 7.65 -3.28
N LEU A 85 2.93 6.37 -3.31
CA LEU A 85 3.78 5.76 -2.28
C LEU A 85 5.25 5.71 -2.66
N ASP A 86 5.56 5.50 -3.94
CA ASP A 86 6.95 5.35 -4.38
C ASP A 86 7.76 6.62 -4.15
N ARG A 87 8.94 6.46 -3.56
CA ARG A 87 9.90 7.54 -3.28
C ARG A 87 9.42 8.58 -2.27
N PHE A 88 8.43 8.23 -1.47
CA PHE A 88 7.96 9.14 -0.44
C PHE A 88 8.99 9.29 0.68
N VAL A 89 9.21 10.54 1.11
CA VAL A 89 10.03 10.91 2.26
C VAL A 89 9.24 11.92 3.06
N GLY A 90 9.12 11.71 4.37
CA GLY A 90 8.43 12.67 5.21
C GLY A 90 7.83 12.04 6.45
N THR A 91 7.01 12.81 7.15
CA THR A 91 6.34 12.38 8.38
C THR A 91 4.84 12.38 8.16
N VAL A 92 4.20 11.27 8.48
CA VAL A 92 2.73 11.12 8.40
C VAL A 92 2.26 10.53 9.72
N ASN A 93 1.30 11.19 10.37
CA ASN A 93 0.72 10.74 11.64
C ASN A 93 1.81 10.38 12.67
N ASP A 94 2.81 11.27 12.81
CA ASP A 94 3.94 11.14 13.74
C ASP A 94 4.91 10.00 13.40
N VAL A 95 4.80 9.39 12.23
CA VAL A 95 5.73 8.37 11.75
C VAL A 95 6.66 8.99 10.73
N SER A 96 7.97 8.94 11.03
CA SER A 96 9.00 9.49 10.15
C SER A 96 9.47 8.42 9.17
N VAL A 97 9.28 8.67 7.88
CA VAL A 97 9.65 7.76 6.80
C VAL A 97 10.85 8.32 6.06
N GLN A 98 11.91 7.53 5.97
CA GLN A 98 13.09 7.90 5.21
C GLN A 98 12.91 7.66 3.71
N THR A 99 12.25 6.58 3.35
CA THR A 99 11.92 6.27 1.96
C THR A 99 10.87 5.17 1.89
N ILE A 100 10.08 5.21 0.83
CA ILE A 100 9.26 4.08 0.40
C ILE A 100 9.71 3.76 -1.03
N LYS A 101 9.96 2.48 -1.31
CA LYS A 101 10.44 2.04 -2.60
C LYS A 101 9.48 1.02 -3.20
N TYR A 102 9.07 1.26 -4.43
CA TYR A 102 8.32 0.27 -5.20
C TYR A 102 9.24 -0.90 -5.54
N MET A 103 8.79 -2.12 -5.27
CA MET A 103 9.60 -3.32 -5.48
C MET A 103 9.13 -4.11 -6.68
N SER A 104 7.84 -4.43 -6.75
CA SER A 104 7.29 -5.23 -7.84
C SER A 104 5.77 -5.18 -7.85
N SER A 105 5.18 -5.60 -8.96
CA SER A 105 3.73 -5.82 -9.06
C SER A 105 3.50 -7.22 -9.61
N ASP A 106 2.55 -7.93 -9.02
CA ASP A 106 2.12 -9.20 -9.57
C ASP A 106 1.18 -8.95 -10.76
N SER A 107 1.15 -9.92 -11.66
CA SER A 107 0.25 -9.86 -12.79
C SER A 107 -1.19 -9.78 -12.33
N GLN A 108 -2.00 -8.98 -13.05
CA GLN A 108 -3.40 -8.85 -12.77
C GLN A 108 -4.10 -10.20 -12.95
N ALA A 109 -4.88 -10.59 -11.94
CA ALA A 109 -5.67 -11.80 -11.96
C ALA A 109 -7.16 -11.46 -12.10
N TYR A 110 -7.95 -12.43 -12.57
CA TYR A 110 -9.38 -12.27 -12.73
C TYR A 110 -10.10 -13.47 -12.15
N ASN A 111 -11.07 -13.23 -11.28
CA ASN A 111 -11.94 -14.26 -10.74
C ASN A 111 -13.29 -14.18 -11.47
N ALA A 112 -13.56 -15.18 -12.32
CA ALA A 112 -14.77 -15.21 -13.15
C ALA A 112 -16.05 -15.36 -12.33
N ASP A 113 -15.99 -16.08 -11.22
CA ASP A 113 -17.18 -16.33 -10.39
C ASP A 113 -17.66 -15.05 -9.69
N LEU A 114 -16.73 -14.19 -9.31
CA LEU A 114 -17.04 -12.96 -8.60
C LEU A 114 -16.98 -11.73 -9.51
N ASN A 115 -16.55 -11.89 -10.77
CA ASN A 115 -16.29 -10.79 -11.70
C ASN A 115 -15.38 -9.73 -11.08
N VAL A 116 -14.25 -10.18 -10.52
CA VAL A 116 -13.30 -9.33 -9.82
C VAL A 116 -11.91 -9.42 -10.46
N TYR A 117 -11.34 -8.26 -10.76
CA TYR A 117 -9.93 -8.13 -11.13
C TYR A 117 -9.15 -7.71 -9.90
N TRP A 118 -7.93 -8.24 -9.73
CA TRP A 118 -7.09 -7.81 -8.62
C TRP A 118 -5.63 -7.78 -9.03
N MET A 119 -4.87 -6.95 -8.31
CA MET A 119 -3.45 -6.76 -8.54
C MET A 119 -2.77 -6.46 -7.22
N SER A 120 -1.58 -7.04 -7.02
CA SER A 120 -0.78 -6.82 -5.81
C SER A 120 0.44 -5.98 -6.14
N ILE A 121 0.74 -5.00 -5.29
CA ILE A 121 1.88 -4.12 -5.45
C ILE A 121 2.73 -4.20 -4.20
N ASP A 122 4.01 -4.56 -4.35
CA ASP A 122 4.93 -4.74 -3.23
C ASP A 122 5.82 -3.51 -3.05
N PHE A 123 5.96 -3.09 -1.80
CA PHE A 123 6.79 -1.94 -1.42
C PHE A 123 7.70 -2.30 -0.24
N MET A 124 8.78 -1.55 -0.13
CA MET A 124 9.65 -1.58 1.04
C MET A 124 9.78 -0.16 1.58
N ALA A 125 9.53 0.01 2.87
CA ALA A 125 9.69 1.30 3.55
C ALA A 125 10.82 1.23 4.57
N ARG A 126 11.55 2.31 4.70
CA ARG A 126 12.52 2.49 5.80
C ARG A 126 12.02 3.63 6.66
N MET A 127 11.79 3.36 7.95
CA MET A 127 11.17 4.30 8.86
C MET A 127 11.88 4.30 10.21
N LYS A 128 11.67 5.37 10.98
CA LYS A 128 12.10 5.41 12.37
C LYS A 128 11.11 4.66 13.25
N ARG A 129 11.66 3.90 14.16
CA ARG A 129 10.85 3.20 15.16
C ARG A 129 10.29 4.17 16.18
#